data_6eb9b08d31e18095dd5427e2a2a5821e
#
_entry.id   6eb9b08d31e18095dd5427e2a2a5821e
#
_cell.length_a   1.000
_cell.length_b   1.000
_cell.length_c   1.000
_cell.angle_alpha   90.00
_cell.angle_beta   90.00
_cell.angle_gamma   90.00
#
_symmetry.space_group_name_H-M   'P 1'
#
loop_
_entity.id
_entity.type
_entity.pdbx_description
1 polymer ?
#
loop_
_entity_poly.entity_id
_entity_poly.type
_entity_poly.pdbx_seq_one_letter_code
_entity_poly.pdbx_strand_id
1 'polypeptide(L)'
;MNKVILVGNLVRDPEYRTTGSGIPVCNFRIAVTRRFANQQGVRESDFIDCVAWRQQADFVHRFFGKGRKIGVIGSLQTRTYDAQDGSKR
;
A
#
# COMPACT_ATOMS: atom_id res chain seq x y z
N MET A 1 -1.14 -3.95 -19.73
CA MET A 1 -0.46 -4.58 -18.58
C MET A 1 -0.59 -3.69 -17.36
N ASN A 2 -0.91 -4.27 -16.24
CA ASN A 2 -1.05 -3.52 -14.99
C ASN A 2 -0.08 -4.09 -13.98
N LYS A 3 1.10 -3.50 -13.89
CA LYS A 3 2.14 -3.96 -12.97
C LYS A 3 2.81 -2.78 -12.32
N VAL A 4 2.90 -2.83 -11.01
CA VAL A 4 3.52 -1.79 -10.19
C VAL A 4 4.64 -2.41 -9.38
N ILE A 5 5.79 -1.75 -9.35
CA ILE A 5 6.93 -2.16 -8.54
C ILE A 5 7.29 -0.98 -7.65
N LEU A 6 7.22 -1.19 -6.34
CA LEU A 6 7.47 -0.14 -5.36
C LEU A 6 8.43 -0.64 -4.29
N VAL A 7 9.29 0.25 -3.82
CA VAL A 7 10.12 0.01 -2.65
C VAL A 7 9.92 1.18 -1.70
N GLY A 8 9.55 0.87 -0.48
CA GLY A 8 9.29 1.89 0.52
C GLY A 8 9.37 1.32 1.92
N ASN A 9 9.00 2.14 2.89
CA ASN A 9 9.02 1.73 4.29
C ASN A 9 7.60 1.78 4.85
N LEU A 10 7.24 0.79 5.66
CA LEU A 10 5.94 0.78 6.32
C LEU A 10 5.85 1.97 7.28
N VAL A 11 4.76 2.72 7.20
CA VAL A 11 4.54 3.88 8.07
C VAL A 11 3.95 3.49 9.41
N ARG A 12 3.38 2.29 9.49
CA ARG A 12 2.82 1.72 10.72
C ARG A 12 2.78 0.21 10.58
N ASP A 13 2.46 -0.48 11.66
CA ASP A 13 2.31 -1.93 11.60
C ASP A 13 1.17 -2.30 10.66
N PRO A 14 1.32 -3.37 9.89
CA PRO A 14 0.25 -3.81 9.00
C PRO A 14 -0.97 -4.30 9.79
N GLU A 15 -2.13 -4.08 9.21
CA GLU A 15 -3.39 -4.53 9.79
C GLU A 15 -3.81 -5.85 9.15
N TYR A 16 -3.76 -6.91 9.94
CA TYR A 16 -4.12 -8.24 9.50
C TYR A 16 -5.54 -8.56 9.94
N ARG A 17 -6.32 -9.11 9.02
CA ARG A 17 -7.68 -9.55 9.34
C ARG A 17 -8.08 -10.70 8.43
N THR A 18 -9.18 -11.33 8.77
CA THR A 18 -9.79 -12.39 7.98
C THR A 18 -11.15 -11.90 7.49
N THR A 19 -11.45 -12.14 6.23
CA THR A 19 -12.77 -11.80 5.69
C THR A 19 -13.84 -12.74 6.25
N GLY A 20 -15.11 -12.44 5.99
CA GLY A 20 -16.21 -13.31 6.39
C GLY A 20 -16.11 -14.72 5.80
N SER A 21 -15.41 -14.88 4.68
CA SER A 21 -15.17 -16.19 4.05
C SER A 21 -13.91 -16.88 4.56
N GLY A 22 -13.23 -16.33 5.54
CA GLY A 22 -12.02 -16.92 6.10
C GLY A 22 -10.75 -16.63 5.31
N ILE A 23 -10.75 -15.64 4.44
CA ILE A 23 -9.60 -15.31 3.60
C ILE A 23 -8.72 -14.29 4.32
N PRO A 24 -7.42 -14.57 4.51
CA PRO A 24 -6.51 -13.61 5.13
C PRO A 24 -6.29 -12.38 4.24
N VAL A 25 -6.35 -11.21 4.86
CA VAL A 25 -6.12 -9.92 4.20
C VAL A 25 -5.22 -9.08 5.10
N CYS A 26 -4.23 -8.45 4.51
CA CYS A 26 -3.34 -7.56 5.24
C CYS A 26 -3.29 -6.20 4.53
N ASN A 27 -3.70 -5.17 5.25
CA ASN A 27 -3.62 -3.80 4.76
C ASN A 27 -2.39 -3.15 5.35
N PHE A 28 -1.62 -2.47 4.50
CA PHE A 28 -0.46 -1.75 4.97
C PHE A 28 -0.24 -0.51 4.11
N ARG A 29 0.48 0.45 4.68
CA ARG A 29 0.79 1.70 3.99
C ARG A 29 2.29 1.87 3.95
N ILE A 30 2.81 2.21 2.78
CA ILE A 30 4.23 2.45 2.61
C ILE A 30 4.49 3.90 2.21
N ALA A 31 5.64 4.41 2.64
CA ALA A 31 6.15 5.69 2.21
C ALA A 31 7.23 5.43 1.16
N VAL A 32 7.00 5.93 -0.04
CA VAL A 32 7.94 5.80 -1.16
C VAL A 32 8.55 7.17 -1.40
N THR A 33 9.83 7.30 -1.16
CA THR A 33 10.53 8.56 -1.35
C THR A 33 10.72 8.81 -2.85
N ARG A 34 10.36 10.00 -3.28
CA ARG A 34 10.53 10.39 -4.68
C ARG A 34 11.99 10.43 -5.05
N ARG A 35 12.27 10.09 -6.29
CA ARG A 35 13.63 9.99 -6.80
C ARG A 35 14.35 11.32 -6.82
N PHE A 36 13.63 12.41 -7.10
CA PHE A 36 14.21 13.74 -7.22
C PHE A 36 13.69 14.65 -6.13
N ALA A 37 14.58 15.55 -5.68
CA ALA A 37 14.21 16.58 -4.72
C ALA A 37 13.35 17.65 -5.39
N ASN A 38 12.52 18.33 -4.58
CA ASN A 38 11.75 19.48 -5.05
C ASN A 38 12.65 20.71 -5.18
N GLN A 39 12.03 21.87 -5.49
CA GLN A 39 12.79 23.11 -5.68
C GLN A 39 13.52 23.58 -4.44
N GLN A 40 13.06 23.19 -3.26
CA GLN A 40 13.72 23.53 -2.00
C GLN A 40 14.80 22.52 -1.61
N GLY A 41 15.10 21.54 -2.45
CA GLY A 41 16.09 20.52 -2.16
C GLY A 41 15.59 19.40 -1.25
N VAL A 42 14.28 19.32 -1.03
CA VAL A 42 13.67 18.33 -0.15
C VAL A 42 13.03 17.23 -1.00
N ARG A 43 13.31 15.98 -0.66
CA ARG A 43 12.64 14.83 -1.28
C ARG A 43 11.33 14.57 -0.57
N GLU A 44 10.27 14.53 -1.33
CA GLU A 44 8.95 14.19 -0.83
C GLU A 44 8.71 12.70 -0.91
N SER A 45 7.80 12.21 -0.11
CA SER A 45 7.37 10.82 -0.14
C SER A 45 5.90 10.74 -0.53
N ASP A 46 5.58 9.70 -1.27
CA ASP A 46 4.21 9.34 -1.58
C ASP A 46 3.79 8.22 -0.65
N PHE A 47 2.60 8.36 -0.09
CA PHE A 47 2.04 7.36 0.82
C PHE A 47 1.05 6.52 0.05
N ILE A 48 1.31 5.23 -0.02
CA ILE A 48 0.55 4.34 -0.88
C ILE A 48 -0.05 3.23 -0.02
N ASP A 49 -1.36 3.07 -0.12
CA ASP A 49 -2.08 2.00 0.56
C ASP A 49 -1.98 0.73 -0.26
N CYS A 50 -1.62 -0.34 0.40
CA CYS A 50 -1.42 -1.65 -0.21
C CYS A 50 -2.29 -2.69 0.48
N VAL A 51 -2.69 -3.68 -0.28
CA VAL A 51 -3.47 -4.81 0.23
C VAL A 51 -2.81 -6.10 -0.23
N ALA A 52 -2.55 -6.98 0.70
CA ALA A 52 -2.04 -8.32 0.42
C ALA A 52 -3.11 -9.35 0.79
N TRP A 53 -3.18 -10.43 0.02
CA TRP A 53 -4.20 -11.47 0.17
C TRP A 53 -3.56 -12.82 0.40
N ARG A 54 -4.22 -13.66 1.19
CA ARG A 54 -3.89 -15.09 1.37
C ARG A 54 -2.47 -15.26 1.90
N GLN A 55 -1.62 -16.00 1.23
CA GLN A 55 -0.27 -16.28 1.69
C GLN A 55 0.58 -15.02 1.81
N GLN A 56 0.37 -14.06 0.93
CA GLN A 56 1.10 -12.79 0.99
C GLN A 56 0.67 -11.97 2.19
N ALA A 57 -0.61 -12.04 2.56
CA ALA A 57 -1.09 -11.38 3.78
C ALA A 57 -0.40 -11.94 5.01
N ASP A 58 -0.30 -13.26 5.10
CA ASP A 58 0.40 -13.92 6.21
C ASP A 58 1.87 -13.53 6.24
N PHE A 59 2.51 -13.47 5.08
CA PHE A 59 3.91 -13.11 4.97
C PHE A 59 4.18 -11.69 5.46
N VAL A 60 3.36 -10.73 5.02
CA VAL A 60 3.52 -9.33 5.43
C VAL A 60 3.30 -9.19 6.94
N HIS A 61 2.25 -9.81 7.44
CA HIS A 61 1.93 -9.77 8.86
C HIS A 61 3.05 -10.35 9.72
N ARG A 62 3.67 -11.41 9.25
CA ARG A 62 4.66 -12.16 10.01
C ARG A 62 6.03 -11.49 10.02
N PHE A 63 6.44 -10.89 8.91
CA PHE A 63 7.83 -10.46 8.73
C PHE A 63 8.01 -8.95 8.65
N PHE A 64 6.96 -8.15 8.53
CA PHE A 64 7.08 -6.71 8.36
C PHE A 64 6.36 -5.97 9.47
N GLY A 65 6.97 -4.88 9.91
CA GLY A 65 6.41 -3.99 10.89
C GLY A 65 6.74 -2.55 10.57
N LYS A 66 6.30 -1.64 11.42
CA LYS A 66 6.50 -0.20 11.25
C LYS A 66 7.99 0.11 11.01
N GLY A 67 8.25 0.91 9.99
CA GLY A 67 9.59 1.37 9.65
C GLY A 67 10.39 0.42 8.79
N ARG A 68 9.92 -0.80 8.58
CA ARG A 68 10.65 -1.79 7.81
C ARG A 68 10.53 -1.52 6.31
N LYS A 69 11.63 -1.72 5.61
CA LYS A 69 11.66 -1.58 4.15
C LYS A 69 11.04 -2.79 3.49
N ILE A 70 10.21 -2.55 2.49
CA ILE A 70 9.51 -3.60 1.76
C ILE A 70 9.53 -3.30 0.27
N GLY A 71 9.74 -4.35 -0.53
CA GLY A 71 9.55 -4.28 -1.97
C GLY A 71 8.20 -4.91 -2.33
N VAL A 72 7.42 -4.20 -3.13
CA VAL A 72 6.07 -4.63 -3.50
C VAL A 72 5.99 -4.74 -5.01
N ILE A 73 5.51 -5.88 -5.49
CA ILE A 73 5.16 -6.08 -6.90
C ILE A 73 3.70 -6.44 -6.93
N GLY A 74 2.92 -5.66 -7.65
CA GLY A 74 1.48 -5.90 -7.72
C GLY A 74 0.84 -5.17 -8.86
N SER A 75 -0.45 -4.97 -8.77
CA SER A 75 -1.23 -4.24 -9.74
C SER A 75 -1.91 -3.06 -9.08
N LEU A 76 -2.11 -2.01 -9.86
CA LEU A 76 -2.82 -0.84 -9.41
C LEU A 76 -4.31 -1.08 -9.60
N GLN A 77 -5.07 -0.85 -8.53
CA GLN A 77 -6.53 -0.93 -8.58
C GLN A 77 -7.12 0.41 -8.19
N THR A 78 -8.14 0.79 -8.91
CA THR A 78 -8.89 2.00 -8.60
C THR A 78 -10.33 1.63 -8.33
N ARG A 79 -11.02 2.50 -7.61
CA ARG A 79 -12.45 2.37 -7.38
C ARG A 79 -13.14 3.56 -7.97
N THR A 80 -14.30 3.30 -8.58
CA THR A 80 -15.17 4.36 -9.04
C THR A 80 -16.44 4.29 -8.22
N TYR A 81 -16.81 5.41 -7.61
CA TYR A 81 -18.05 5.52 -6.86
C TYR A 81 -18.61 6.92 -7.03
N ASP A 82 -19.92 7.03 -6.91
CA ASP A 82 -20.58 8.32 -7.02
C ASP A 82 -20.43 9.07 -5.70
N ALA A 83 -19.98 10.32 -5.80
CA ALA A 83 -19.99 11.19 -4.64
C ALA A 83 -21.42 11.64 -4.33
N GLN A 84 -21.63 12.20 -3.15
CA GLN A 84 -22.95 12.66 -2.75
C GLN A 84 -23.51 13.74 -3.67
N ASP A 85 -22.66 14.47 -4.31
CA ASP A 85 -23.05 15.50 -5.28
C ASP A 85 -23.26 14.94 -6.70
N GLY A 86 -23.18 13.64 -6.86
CA GLY A 86 -23.36 12.97 -8.15
C GLY A 86 -22.12 12.85 -9.01
N SER A 87 -21.00 13.40 -8.60
CA SER A 87 -19.76 13.25 -9.37
C SER A 87 -19.10 11.92 -9.08
N LYS A 88 -18.29 11.44 -10.02
CA LYS A 88 -17.54 10.19 -9.89
C LYS A 88 -16.11 10.47 -9.45
N ARG A 89 -15.59 9.52 -8.70
CA ARG A 89 -14.22 9.60 -8.18
C ARG A 89 -13.43 8.38 -8.52
#